data_46bf46531a7fae663721588c4cf98eaf
#
_entry.id   46bf46531a7fae663721588c4cf98eaf
#
_cell.length_a   1.000
_cell.length_b   1.000
_cell.length_c   1.000
_cell.angle_alpha   90.00
_cell.angle_beta   90.00
_cell.angle_gamma   90.00
#
_symmetry.space_group_name_H-M   'P 1'
#
loop_
_entity.id
_entity.type
_entity.pdbx_description
1 polymer ?
#
loop_
_entity_poly.entity_id
_entity_poly.type
_entity_poly.pdbx_seq_one_letter_code
_entity_poly.pdbx_strand_id
1 'polypeptide(L)'
;MIMSMKCVLVLAVLLTTSDAFACELSLVAPAISAIENPVEVHAALAGDTLITRFSVSTPSLNAKKVLASGEYPYQFDVVELFVTFSDSGFPYYEFEVSPYNQTFQVRILSDKEHHEGVDLGLTSTAAMVSGGWNAELTIPLKPLGWDGNPGKIRGNFYSTLGRSPRSYWSAFLPKAARPDFHQPQYFKPLLPCS
;
A
#
# COMPACT_ATOMS: atom_id res chain seq x y z
N MET A 1 -26.85 56.25 19.89
CA MET A 1 -25.58 55.50 19.91
C MET A 1 -25.81 54.19 19.17
N ILE A 2 -25.46 54.18 17.91
CA ILE A 2 -25.76 53.07 16.99
C ILE A 2 -24.50 52.24 16.87
N MET A 3 -24.56 51.00 17.41
CA MET A 3 -23.45 50.03 17.33
C MET A 3 -23.50 49.32 16.01
N SER A 4 -22.53 49.62 15.13
CA SER A 4 -22.35 48.95 13.84
C SER A 4 -21.66 47.59 14.06
N MET A 5 -22.42 46.53 13.81
CA MET A 5 -21.90 45.16 13.86
C MET A 5 -21.25 44.81 12.50
N LYS A 6 -19.92 44.79 12.42
CA LYS A 6 -19.20 44.34 11.22
C LYS A 6 -19.26 42.80 11.17
N CYS A 7 -20.03 42.30 10.21
CA CYS A 7 -20.04 40.87 9.88
C CYS A 7 -18.76 40.55 9.10
N VAL A 8 -17.84 39.77 9.68
CA VAL A 8 -16.66 39.26 8.96
C VAL A 8 -17.08 37.95 8.31
N LEU A 9 -17.23 38.00 6.99
CA LEU A 9 -17.47 36.80 6.17
C LEU A 9 -16.16 36.04 6.06
N VAL A 10 -15.99 34.93 6.80
CA VAL A 10 -14.90 33.99 6.61
C VAL A 10 -15.28 33.11 5.43
N LEU A 11 -14.65 33.40 4.27
CA LEU A 11 -14.76 32.56 3.08
C LEU A 11 -13.89 31.30 3.31
N ALA A 12 -14.49 30.21 3.76
CA ALA A 12 -13.85 28.91 3.78
C ALA A 12 -13.69 28.43 2.32
N VAL A 13 -12.47 28.54 1.77
CA VAL A 13 -12.11 27.91 0.51
C VAL A 13 -11.99 26.42 0.80
N LEU A 14 -13.05 25.66 0.52
CA LEU A 14 -13.00 24.21 0.40
C LEU A 14 -12.19 23.90 -0.86
N LEU A 15 -10.90 23.62 -0.68
CA LEU A 15 -10.08 22.98 -1.67
C LEU A 15 -10.61 21.53 -1.81
N THR A 16 -11.58 21.33 -2.67
CA THR A 16 -11.90 20.00 -3.18
C THR A 16 -10.78 19.61 -4.14
N THR A 17 -9.76 18.94 -3.62
CA THR A 17 -8.87 18.15 -4.47
C THR A 17 -9.75 17.02 -5.02
N SER A 18 -10.19 17.17 -6.26
CA SER A 18 -10.81 16.06 -6.98
C SER A 18 -9.72 15.00 -7.17
N ASP A 19 -9.73 13.96 -6.34
CA ASP A 19 -8.97 12.75 -6.58
C ASP A 19 -9.52 12.15 -7.89
N ALA A 20 -8.88 12.52 -9.00
CA ALA A 20 -9.39 12.19 -10.35
C ALA A 20 -9.34 10.67 -10.61
N PHE A 21 -8.58 9.93 -9.80
CA PHE A 21 -8.46 8.47 -9.85
C PHE A 21 -8.32 7.95 -8.43
N ALA A 22 -9.40 7.44 -7.87
CA ALA A 22 -9.41 6.80 -6.56
C ALA A 22 -9.98 5.38 -6.66
N CYS A 23 -9.53 4.49 -5.80
CA CYS A 23 -9.86 3.08 -5.82
C CYS A 23 -9.91 2.53 -4.40
N GLU A 24 -10.93 1.73 -4.10
CA GLU A 24 -11.08 1.02 -2.83
C GLU A 24 -11.15 -0.48 -3.10
N LEU A 25 -10.37 -1.25 -2.37
CA LEU A 25 -10.26 -2.70 -2.51
C LEU A 25 -10.20 -3.37 -1.14
N SER A 26 -10.84 -4.54 -1.02
CA SER A 26 -10.63 -5.44 0.12
C SER A 26 -9.69 -6.56 -0.27
N LEU A 27 -8.71 -6.85 0.58
CA LEU A 27 -7.83 -7.99 0.35
C LEU A 27 -8.54 -9.30 0.74
N VAL A 28 -8.35 -10.33 -0.07
CA VAL A 28 -8.90 -11.66 0.16
C VAL A 28 -7.78 -12.67 0.38
N ALA A 29 -8.03 -13.69 1.19
CA ALA A 29 -7.08 -14.78 1.39
C ALA A 29 -7.13 -15.77 0.22
N PRO A 30 -5.99 -16.32 -0.22
CA PRO A 30 -5.96 -17.40 -1.20
C PRO A 30 -6.55 -18.71 -0.67
N ALA A 31 -6.61 -18.91 0.66
CA ALA A 31 -7.19 -20.07 1.32
C ALA A 31 -8.33 -19.62 2.25
N ILE A 32 -9.25 -20.57 2.57
CA ILE A 32 -10.39 -20.32 3.44
C ILE A 32 -9.92 -19.74 4.78
N SER A 33 -10.19 -18.47 5.01
CA SER A 33 -9.99 -17.79 6.29
C SER A 33 -11.35 -17.53 6.93
N ALA A 34 -11.43 -17.73 8.25
CA ALA A 34 -12.64 -17.46 9.04
C ALA A 34 -12.87 -15.95 9.31
N ILE A 35 -11.95 -15.08 8.91
CA ILE A 35 -12.04 -13.63 9.10
C ILE A 35 -12.42 -13.00 7.76
N GLU A 36 -13.56 -12.35 7.71
CA GLU A 36 -13.96 -11.54 6.55
C GLU A 36 -13.09 -10.29 6.46
N ASN A 37 -12.37 -10.15 5.32
CA ASN A 37 -11.68 -8.94 4.86
C ASN A 37 -10.93 -8.15 5.97
N PRO A 38 -9.85 -8.69 6.55
CA PRO A 38 -9.14 -7.98 7.61
C PRO A 38 -8.32 -6.79 7.10
N VAL A 39 -8.19 -6.61 5.78
CA VAL A 39 -7.40 -5.53 5.18
C VAL A 39 -8.20 -4.86 4.08
N GLU A 40 -8.40 -3.56 4.24
CA GLU A 40 -8.97 -2.67 3.24
C GLU A 40 -7.87 -1.76 2.71
N VAL A 41 -7.92 -1.48 1.40
CA VAL A 41 -6.95 -0.61 0.73
C VAL A 41 -7.69 0.46 -0.07
N HIS A 42 -7.29 1.70 0.13
CA HIS A 42 -7.68 2.82 -0.71
C HIS A 42 -6.43 3.32 -1.45
N ALA A 43 -6.50 3.38 -2.78
CA ALA A 43 -5.43 3.90 -3.63
C ALA A 43 -5.91 5.11 -4.43
N ALA A 44 -5.09 6.14 -4.51
CA ALA A 44 -5.37 7.35 -5.27
C ALA A 44 -4.10 7.88 -5.95
N LEU A 45 -4.28 8.52 -7.10
CA LEU A 45 -3.21 9.21 -7.81
C LEU A 45 -3.38 10.72 -7.66
N ALA A 46 -2.41 11.38 -7.06
CA ALA A 46 -2.33 12.83 -6.92
C ALA A 46 -1.15 13.38 -7.73
N GLY A 47 -1.43 13.89 -8.91
CA GLY A 47 -0.38 14.28 -9.86
C GLY A 47 0.45 13.08 -10.32
N ASP A 48 1.71 13.02 -9.93
CA ASP A 48 2.64 11.91 -10.20
C ASP A 48 2.93 11.03 -8.96
N THR A 49 2.10 11.15 -7.95
CA THR A 49 2.28 10.47 -6.66
C THR A 49 1.14 9.48 -6.42
N LEU A 50 1.48 8.22 -6.24
CA LEU A 50 0.55 7.18 -5.79
C LEU A 50 0.46 7.22 -4.26
N ILE A 51 -0.74 7.41 -3.75
CA ILE A 51 -1.05 7.39 -2.32
C ILE A 51 -1.88 6.15 -2.05
N THR A 52 -1.43 5.32 -1.12
CA THR A 52 -2.11 4.09 -0.75
C THR A 52 -2.32 4.05 0.75
N ARG A 53 -3.57 3.85 1.19
CA ARG A 53 -3.95 3.72 2.60
C ARG A 53 -4.43 2.32 2.87
N PHE A 54 -3.88 1.71 3.91
CA PHE A 54 -4.29 0.41 4.41
C PHE A 54 -4.98 0.56 5.76
N SER A 55 -6.10 -0.12 5.93
CA SER A 55 -6.77 -0.31 7.22
C SER A 55 -6.73 -1.80 7.55
N VAL A 56 -6.03 -2.15 8.61
CA VAL A 56 -5.79 -3.54 9.01
C VAL A 56 -6.50 -3.84 10.31
N SER A 57 -7.43 -4.79 10.28
CA SER A 57 -8.09 -5.34 11.47
C SER A 57 -7.36 -6.62 11.90
N THR A 58 -6.83 -6.66 13.12
CA THR A 58 -6.16 -7.84 13.66
C THR A 58 -6.39 -7.98 15.15
N PRO A 59 -6.81 -9.16 15.63
CA PRO A 59 -7.01 -9.39 17.07
C PRO A 59 -5.70 -9.56 17.84
N SER A 60 -4.60 -9.87 17.13
CA SER A 60 -3.28 -10.05 17.72
C SER A 60 -2.21 -9.54 16.78
N LEU A 61 -1.39 -8.64 17.28
CA LEU A 61 -0.30 -8.03 16.53
C LEU A 61 0.98 -8.86 16.65
N ASN A 62 1.57 -9.22 15.52
CA ASN A 62 2.90 -9.79 15.42
C ASN A 62 3.86 -8.73 14.84
N ALA A 63 4.31 -7.80 15.66
CA ALA A 63 5.17 -6.71 15.20
C ALA A 63 6.21 -6.36 16.27
N LYS A 64 7.34 -5.80 15.83
CA LYS A 64 8.41 -5.27 16.68
C LYS A 64 8.50 -3.76 16.52
N LYS A 65 8.71 -3.03 17.62
CA LYS A 65 8.99 -1.58 17.58
C LYS A 65 10.32 -1.25 16.94
N VAL A 66 11.29 -2.16 17.07
CA VAL A 66 12.62 -2.04 16.49
C VAL A 66 13.00 -3.40 15.92
N LEU A 67 13.40 -3.44 14.67
CA LEU A 67 13.93 -4.63 14.03
C LEU A 67 15.41 -4.81 14.42
N ALA A 68 15.80 -6.05 14.67
CA ALA A 68 17.20 -6.39 14.88
C ALA A 68 17.96 -6.41 13.53
N SER A 69 19.28 -6.43 13.60
CA SER A 69 20.11 -6.60 12.39
C SER A 69 19.74 -7.90 11.67
N GLY A 70 19.42 -7.82 10.38
CA GLY A 70 18.99 -8.95 9.55
C GLY A 70 17.52 -9.32 9.71
N GLU A 71 16.73 -8.54 10.44
CA GLU A 71 15.27 -8.65 10.44
C GLU A 71 14.65 -7.64 9.46
N TYR A 72 13.59 -8.05 8.82
CA TYR A 72 12.87 -7.29 7.81
C TYR A 72 11.36 -7.23 8.13
N PRO A 73 10.63 -6.19 7.68
CA PRO A 73 9.19 -6.04 7.92
C PRO A 73 8.38 -7.28 7.53
N TYR A 74 8.65 -7.90 6.37
CA TYR A 74 7.92 -9.08 5.88
C TYR A 74 7.99 -10.32 6.81
N GLN A 75 8.86 -10.33 7.80
CA GLN A 75 8.93 -11.40 8.81
C GLN A 75 7.84 -11.26 9.88
N PHE A 76 7.16 -10.12 9.92
CA PHE A 76 6.14 -9.73 10.89
C PHE A 76 4.83 -9.33 10.19
N ASP A 77 3.90 -8.73 10.92
CA ASP A 77 2.74 -8.09 10.31
C ASP A 77 3.19 -6.95 9.43
N VAL A 78 2.70 -6.93 8.19
CA VAL A 78 3.13 -5.99 7.18
C VAL A 78 2.03 -5.79 6.14
N VAL A 79 1.98 -4.60 5.57
CA VAL A 79 1.27 -4.32 4.32
C VAL A 79 2.27 -4.02 3.22
N GLU A 80 1.94 -4.43 2.01
CA GLU A 80 2.86 -4.38 0.88
C GLU A 80 2.14 -3.88 -0.37
N LEU A 81 2.83 -3.05 -1.14
CA LEU A 81 2.44 -2.64 -2.47
C LEU A 81 3.52 -3.06 -3.47
N PHE A 82 3.12 -3.82 -4.48
CA PHE A 82 3.96 -4.11 -5.64
C PHE A 82 3.42 -3.32 -6.83
N VAL A 83 4.28 -2.58 -7.53
CA VAL A 83 3.88 -1.74 -8.66
C VAL A 83 4.84 -1.86 -9.83
N THR A 84 4.31 -1.90 -11.05
CA THR A 84 5.03 -1.86 -12.33
C THR A 84 4.33 -0.93 -13.32
N PHE A 85 5.07 -0.46 -14.32
CA PHE A 85 4.57 0.30 -15.47
C PHE A 85 4.81 -0.45 -16.77
N SER A 86 5.31 -1.68 -16.68
CA SER A 86 5.65 -2.53 -17.80
C SER A 86 4.59 -3.62 -18.03
N ASP A 87 4.25 -3.86 -19.30
CA ASP A 87 3.35 -4.96 -19.67
C ASP A 87 3.97 -6.33 -19.45
N SER A 88 5.31 -6.42 -19.45
CA SER A 88 6.03 -7.67 -19.12
C SER A 88 6.00 -8.01 -17.63
N GLY A 89 5.61 -7.06 -16.76
CA GLY A 89 5.65 -7.20 -15.32
C GLY A 89 7.00 -6.84 -14.70
N PHE A 90 8.07 -6.64 -15.48
CA PHE A 90 9.39 -6.24 -15.02
C PHE A 90 9.87 -4.94 -15.71
N PRO A 91 10.64 -4.07 -15.01
CA PRO A 91 10.86 -4.13 -13.57
C PRO A 91 9.57 -3.86 -12.80
N TYR A 92 9.52 -4.36 -11.56
CA TYR A 92 8.53 -3.91 -10.60
C TYR A 92 9.19 -3.50 -9.28
N TYR A 93 8.45 -2.80 -8.46
CA TYR A 93 8.91 -2.21 -7.21
C TYR A 93 8.04 -2.70 -6.08
N GLU A 94 8.66 -3.06 -4.97
CA GLU A 94 8.03 -3.52 -3.75
C GLU A 94 8.24 -2.49 -2.64
N PHE A 95 7.18 -2.20 -1.91
CA PHE A 95 7.16 -1.28 -0.79
C PHE A 95 6.43 -1.94 0.37
N GLU A 96 7.10 -2.06 1.49
CA GLU A 96 6.56 -2.64 2.71
C GLU A 96 6.49 -1.61 3.83
N VAL A 97 5.45 -1.70 4.66
CA VAL A 97 5.30 -0.90 5.88
C VAL A 97 4.76 -1.77 7.01
N SER A 98 5.48 -1.79 8.14
CA SER A 98 5.06 -2.47 9.36
C SER A 98 4.14 -1.59 10.22
N PRO A 99 3.46 -2.15 11.24
CA PRO A 99 2.64 -1.38 12.20
C PRO A 99 3.39 -0.30 12.98
N TYR A 100 4.71 -0.40 13.04
CA TYR A 100 5.58 0.60 13.68
C TYR A 100 6.36 1.45 12.67
N ASN A 101 5.87 1.51 11.44
CA ASN A 101 6.44 2.31 10.34
C ASN A 101 7.89 1.95 9.98
N GLN A 102 8.30 0.69 10.19
CA GLN A 102 9.52 0.21 9.55
C GLN A 102 9.18 -0.09 8.09
N THR A 103 10.08 0.31 7.21
CA THR A 103 9.89 0.17 5.77
C THR A 103 10.94 -0.75 5.17
N PHE A 104 10.56 -1.39 4.07
CA PHE A 104 11.49 -2.10 3.19
C PHE A 104 11.13 -1.79 1.75
N GLN A 105 12.13 -1.65 0.89
CA GLN A 105 11.95 -1.28 -0.50
C GLN A 105 12.86 -2.14 -1.36
N VAL A 106 12.29 -2.69 -2.44
CA VAL A 106 13.03 -3.55 -3.38
C VAL A 106 12.71 -3.14 -4.81
N ARG A 107 13.73 -3.12 -5.65
CA ARG A 107 13.59 -3.06 -7.11
C ARG A 107 13.87 -4.43 -7.68
N ILE A 108 12.88 -5.04 -8.32
CA ILE A 108 12.98 -6.36 -8.92
C ILE A 108 13.09 -6.19 -10.44
N LEU A 109 14.21 -6.60 -11.01
CA LEU A 109 14.53 -6.46 -12.43
C LEU A 109 14.12 -7.69 -13.24
N SER A 110 14.16 -8.85 -12.62
CA SER A 110 13.76 -10.13 -13.18
C SER A 110 13.54 -11.16 -12.08
N ASP A 111 13.11 -12.38 -12.41
CA ASP A 111 12.99 -13.50 -11.44
C ASP A 111 14.31 -13.85 -10.72
N LYS A 112 15.44 -13.36 -11.21
CA LYS A 112 16.77 -13.70 -10.68
C LYS A 112 17.57 -12.50 -10.19
N GLU A 113 17.08 -11.30 -10.41
CA GLU A 113 17.81 -10.07 -10.10
C GLU A 113 16.92 -9.08 -9.35
N HIS A 114 17.32 -8.75 -8.14
CA HIS A 114 16.66 -7.76 -7.30
C HIS A 114 17.68 -6.93 -6.53
N HIS A 115 17.31 -5.71 -6.20
CA HIS A 115 18.10 -4.77 -5.42
C HIS A 115 17.30 -4.36 -4.18
N GLU A 116 17.68 -4.88 -3.03
CA GLU A 116 17.07 -4.62 -1.73
C GLU A 116 17.63 -3.35 -1.09
N GLY A 117 16.83 -2.73 -0.22
CA GLY A 117 17.25 -1.58 0.58
C GLY A 117 17.59 -0.33 -0.23
N VAL A 118 17.10 -0.25 -1.48
CA VAL A 118 17.25 0.94 -2.32
C VAL A 118 16.25 2.00 -1.88
N ASP A 119 16.65 3.28 -1.93
CA ASP A 119 15.71 4.37 -1.73
C ASP A 119 14.93 4.62 -3.03
N LEU A 120 13.66 4.26 -3.02
CA LEU A 120 12.72 4.46 -4.13
C LEU A 120 11.79 5.65 -3.91
N GLY A 121 12.07 6.48 -2.89
CA GLY A 121 11.33 7.68 -2.57
C GLY A 121 10.06 7.45 -1.76
N LEU A 122 9.89 6.28 -1.11
CA LEU A 122 8.75 6.03 -0.24
C LEU A 122 8.75 7.00 0.95
N THR A 123 7.61 7.65 1.15
CA THR A 123 7.26 8.27 2.43
C THR A 123 6.10 7.49 3.03
N SER A 124 6.17 7.17 4.31
CA SER A 124 5.13 6.39 4.96
C SER A 124 4.78 6.88 6.35
N THR A 125 3.56 6.54 6.77
CA THR A 125 3.14 6.64 8.17
C THR A 125 2.43 5.36 8.58
N ALA A 126 2.53 4.98 9.85
CA ALA A 126 1.72 3.91 10.42
C ALA A 126 1.27 4.29 11.82
N ALA A 127 0.06 3.90 12.20
CA ALA A 127 -0.54 4.22 13.47
C ALA A 127 -1.39 3.07 14.00
N MET A 128 -1.22 2.74 15.28
CA MET A 128 -2.09 1.80 15.98
C MET A 128 -3.46 2.42 16.22
N VAL A 129 -4.51 1.65 15.98
CA VAL A 129 -5.90 2.01 16.27
C VAL A 129 -6.58 0.91 17.08
N SER A 130 -7.80 1.16 17.56
CA SER A 130 -8.57 0.13 18.26
C SER A 130 -8.86 -1.05 17.33
N GLY A 131 -8.39 -2.24 17.70
CA GLY A 131 -8.60 -3.48 16.94
C GLY A 131 -7.66 -3.69 15.76
N GLY A 132 -6.63 -2.83 15.57
CA GLY A 132 -5.70 -2.99 14.44
C GLY A 132 -4.72 -1.84 14.24
N TRP A 133 -4.43 -1.51 13.00
CA TRP A 133 -3.52 -0.43 12.64
C TRP A 133 -3.80 0.08 11.23
N ASN A 134 -3.36 1.29 10.94
CA ASN A 134 -3.44 1.91 9.62
C ASN A 134 -2.03 2.22 9.12
N ALA A 135 -1.86 2.19 7.79
CA ALA A 135 -0.65 2.68 7.13
C ALA A 135 -1.01 3.54 5.92
N GLU A 136 -0.16 4.52 5.64
CA GLU A 136 -0.19 5.27 4.40
C GLU A 136 1.20 5.19 3.74
N LEU A 137 1.20 4.90 2.45
CA LEU A 137 2.37 4.88 1.57
C LEU A 137 2.18 5.99 0.53
N THR A 138 3.16 6.85 0.39
CA THR A 138 3.21 7.92 -0.62
C THR A 138 4.43 7.71 -1.48
N ILE A 139 4.23 7.46 -2.78
CA ILE A 139 5.27 7.00 -3.70
C ILE A 139 5.30 7.91 -4.93
N PRO A 140 6.40 8.65 -5.18
CA PRO A 140 6.59 9.39 -6.42
C PRO A 140 6.87 8.43 -7.57
N LEU A 141 6.03 8.43 -8.60
CA LEU A 141 6.10 7.43 -9.67
C LEU A 141 7.09 7.79 -10.79
N LYS A 142 7.32 9.08 -11.06
CA LYS A 142 8.25 9.51 -12.12
C LYS A 142 9.69 9.01 -11.93
N PRO A 143 10.28 9.08 -10.73
CA PRO A 143 11.62 8.53 -10.49
C PRO A 143 11.72 7.02 -10.73
N LEU A 144 10.58 6.32 -10.68
CA LEU A 144 10.49 4.88 -10.96
C LEU A 144 10.31 4.55 -12.45
N GLY A 145 10.19 5.58 -13.31
CA GLY A 145 10.04 5.41 -14.76
C GLY A 145 8.61 5.47 -15.29
N TRP A 146 7.66 5.91 -14.49
CA TRP A 146 6.29 6.13 -14.94
C TRP A 146 6.20 7.27 -15.97
N ASP A 147 5.53 7.02 -17.08
CA ASP A 147 5.41 7.94 -18.22
C ASP A 147 4.26 8.95 -18.11
N GLY A 148 3.50 8.91 -17.01
CA GLY A 148 2.34 9.78 -16.80
C GLY A 148 1.00 9.15 -17.21
N ASN A 149 0.98 7.91 -17.72
CA ASN A 149 -0.25 7.22 -18.09
C ASN A 149 -0.81 6.39 -16.92
N PRO A 150 -1.94 6.80 -16.28
CA PRO A 150 -2.52 6.05 -15.16
C PRO A 150 -2.89 4.61 -15.51
N GLY A 151 -3.27 4.33 -16.76
CA GLY A 151 -3.62 2.99 -17.22
C GLY A 151 -2.45 2.00 -17.24
N LYS A 152 -1.21 2.50 -17.12
CA LYS A 152 0.00 1.66 -17.00
C LYS A 152 0.39 1.36 -15.56
N ILE A 153 -0.26 1.93 -14.58
CA ILE A 153 0.00 1.63 -13.16
C ILE A 153 -0.64 0.27 -12.84
N ARG A 154 0.17 -0.76 -12.82
CA ARG A 154 -0.25 -2.14 -12.54
C ARG A 154 0.49 -2.66 -11.32
N GLY A 155 -0.12 -3.60 -10.61
CA GLY A 155 0.51 -4.17 -9.43
C GLY A 155 -0.44 -5.04 -8.63
N ASN A 156 -0.17 -5.16 -7.35
CA ASN A 156 -1.01 -5.84 -6.38
C ASN A 156 -0.78 -5.26 -4.98
N PHE A 157 -1.76 -5.43 -4.11
CA PHE A 157 -1.68 -5.11 -2.71
C PHE A 157 -1.66 -6.41 -1.91
N TYR A 158 -0.80 -6.47 -0.90
CA TYR A 158 -0.64 -7.65 -0.09
C TYR A 158 -0.62 -7.30 1.40
N SER A 159 -0.85 -8.30 2.22
CA SER A 159 -0.58 -8.23 3.64
C SER A 159 -0.26 -9.60 4.20
N THR A 160 0.67 -9.64 5.13
CA THR A 160 0.98 -10.80 5.93
C THR A 160 0.66 -10.50 7.38
N LEU A 161 -0.15 -11.33 8.03
CA LEU A 161 -0.61 -11.10 9.40
C LEU A 161 -0.43 -12.34 10.27
N GLY A 162 -0.20 -12.09 11.58
CA GLY A 162 -0.14 -13.13 12.59
C GLY A 162 1.21 -13.85 12.68
N ARG A 163 1.32 -14.74 13.65
CA ARG A 163 2.58 -15.42 13.98
C ARG A 163 2.58 -16.90 13.63
N SER A 164 1.52 -17.62 14.04
CA SER A 164 1.43 -19.07 13.85
C SER A 164 -0.02 -19.52 14.03
N PRO A 165 -0.71 -19.89 12.96
CA PRO A 165 -0.28 -19.77 11.57
C PRO A 165 -0.26 -18.29 11.11
N ARG A 166 0.59 -17.96 10.15
CA ARG A 166 0.53 -16.69 9.42
C ARG A 166 -0.57 -16.75 8.39
N SER A 167 -1.27 -15.63 8.18
CA SER A 167 -2.23 -15.45 7.11
C SER A 167 -1.68 -14.49 6.05
N TYR A 168 -2.03 -14.74 4.80
CA TYR A 168 -1.53 -14.02 3.63
C TYR A 168 -2.72 -13.52 2.83
N TRP A 169 -2.72 -12.27 2.47
CA TRP A 169 -3.83 -11.56 1.86
C TRP A 169 -3.37 -10.86 0.60
N SER A 170 -4.24 -10.79 -0.41
CA SER A 170 -3.95 -10.21 -1.71
C SER A 170 -5.21 -9.58 -2.30
N ALA A 171 -5.08 -8.46 -3.01
CA ALA A 171 -6.18 -7.88 -3.78
C ALA A 171 -6.48 -8.73 -5.03
N PHE A 172 -5.43 -9.26 -5.68
CA PHE A 172 -5.55 -10.11 -6.86
C PHE A 172 -4.85 -11.43 -6.57
N LEU A 173 -5.62 -12.50 -6.36
CA LEU A 173 -5.12 -13.80 -5.93
C LEU A 173 -4.15 -14.41 -6.94
N PRO A 174 -2.90 -14.66 -6.58
CA PRO A 174 -2.04 -15.51 -7.38
C PRO A 174 -2.51 -16.96 -7.30
N LYS A 175 -2.52 -17.68 -8.42
CA LYS A 175 -2.84 -19.11 -8.46
C LYS A 175 -1.62 -19.93 -8.02
N ALA A 176 -1.34 -19.96 -6.72
CA ALA A 176 -0.20 -20.68 -6.16
C ALA A 176 -0.65 -21.62 -5.04
N ALA A 177 0.01 -22.78 -4.93
CA ALA A 177 -0.23 -23.73 -3.83
C ALA A 177 0.36 -23.24 -2.50
N ARG A 178 1.27 -22.26 -2.53
CA ARG A 178 1.89 -21.57 -1.39
C ARG A 178 1.78 -20.08 -1.62
N PRO A 179 1.68 -19.27 -0.55
CA PRO A 179 1.76 -17.82 -0.67
C PRO A 179 3.10 -17.45 -1.30
N ASP A 180 3.02 -16.82 -2.46
CA ASP A 180 4.14 -16.28 -3.19
C ASP A 180 3.64 -15.00 -3.86
N PHE A 181 4.11 -13.85 -3.40
CA PHE A 181 3.67 -12.56 -3.87
C PHE A 181 4.42 -12.10 -5.11
N HIS A 182 5.61 -12.65 -5.36
CA HIS A 182 6.47 -12.32 -6.49
C HIS A 182 5.98 -12.95 -7.82
N GLN A 183 4.72 -12.67 -8.17
CA GLN A 183 4.06 -13.22 -9.37
C GLN A 183 3.48 -12.09 -10.23
N PRO A 184 4.32 -11.36 -11.00
CA PRO A 184 3.91 -10.20 -11.78
C PRO A 184 2.86 -10.51 -12.86
N GLN A 185 2.72 -11.76 -13.28
CA GLN A 185 1.66 -12.19 -14.21
C GLN A 185 0.24 -12.00 -13.65
N TYR A 186 0.08 -11.83 -12.33
CA TYR A 186 -1.22 -11.56 -11.68
C TYR A 186 -1.43 -10.08 -11.36
N PHE A 187 -0.48 -9.21 -11.68
CA PHE A 187 -0.65 -7.78 -11.49
C PHE A 187 -1.78 -7.24 -12.36
N LYS A 188 -2.61 -6.41 -11.76
CA LYS A 188 -3.77 -5.77 -12.40
C LYS A 188 -3.60 -4.25 -12.42
N PRO A 189 -4.38 -3.53 -13.25
CA PRO A 189 -4.46 -2.09 -13.09
C PRO A 189 -4.83 -1.74 -11.66
N LEU A 190 -4.08 -0.82 -11.06
CA LEU A 190 -4.36 -0.34 -9.69
C LEU A 190 -5.35 0.83 -9.70
N LEU A 191 -5.48 1.51 -10.86
CA LEU A 191 -6.31 2.70 -11.03
C LEU A 191 -6.91 2.75 -12.46
N PRO A 192 -8.20 3.09 -12.64
CA PRO A 192 -9.24 2.92 -11.63
C PRO A 192 -9.45 1.44 -11.33
N CYS A 193 -9.94 1.10 -10.15
CA CYS A 193 -10.32 -0.27 -9.83
C CYS A 193 -11.44 -0.74 -10.77
N SER A 194 -11.26 -1.88 -11.42
CA SER A 194 -12.24 -2.53 -12.28
C SER A 194 -12.91 -3.67 -11.54
#